data_18ea835dd7bfdbf45cf5b16043fdd0fa
#
_entry.id   18ea835dd7bfdbf45cf5b16043fdd0fa
#
_cell.length_a   1.000
_cell.length_b   1.000
_cell.length_c   1.000
_cell.angle_alpha   90.00
_cell.angle_beta   90.00
_cell.angle_gamma   90.00
#
_symmetry.space_group_name_H-M   'P 1'
#
loop_
_entity.id
_entity.type
_entity.pdbx_description
1 polymer ?
#
loop_
_entity_poly.entity_id
_entity_poly.type
_entity_poly.pdbx_seq_one_letter_code
_entity_poly.pdbx_strand_id
1 'polypeptide(L)'
;DKLLTWTDHPIIPTPGAVGTIIKKIAENENISVVGVDIGGATTDVFSVFNKQFNRTVSANYGMSYSICNVLADSGIDNVSRWLYNDLNEKDLMNRIANKMIRPTTIPQTLDDLKIEQALAREALRLSFIQHKEFAVSLKGIQKKRTISDTFDQTMSGETLVDMMELNL
;
A
#
# COMPACT_ATOMS: atom_id res chain seq x y z
N ASP A 1 -0.27 21.07 21.96
CA ASP A 1 -0.80 20.48 20.71
C ASP A 1 -2.20 21.02 20.44
N LYS A 2 -2.31 21.94 19.45
CA LYS A 2 -3.59 22.60 19.11
C LYS A 2 -4.69 21.60 18.72
N LEU A 3 -4.36 20.50 18.08
CA LEU A 3 -5.34 19.49 17.64
C LEU A 3 -6.08 18.84 18.81
N LEU A 4 -5.40 18.61 19.93
CA LEU A 4 -6.00 18.01 21.12
C LEU A 4 -7.04 18.92 21.80
N THR A 5 -7.04 20.23 21.49
CA THR A 5 -8.03 21.17 22.01
C THR A 5 -9.31 21.25 21.15
N TRP A 6 -9.34 20.57 20.00
CA TRP A 6 -10.46 20.62 19.07
C TRP A 6 -11.44 19.46 19.23
N THR A 7 -11.09 18.46 20.02
CA THR A 7 -11.90 17.26 20.20
C THR A 7 -11.70 16.67 21.60
N ASP A 8 -12.77 16.13 22.15
CA ASP A 8 -12.75 15.36 23.40
C ASP A 8 -12.41 13.86 23.14
N HIS A 9 -12.23 13.49 21.88
CA HIS A 9 -11.89 12.14 21.49
C HIS A 9 -10.39 11.99 21.16
N PRO A 10 -9.81 10.81 21.36
CA PRO A 10 -8.41 10.55 20.99
C PRO A 10 -8.21 10.75 19.49
N ILE A 11 -7.16 11.46 19.12
CA ILE A 11 -6.75 11.64 17.72
C ILE A 11 -5.99 10.38 17.31
N ILE A 12 -6.50 9.70 16.29
CA ILE A 12 -5.91 8.47 15.74
C ILE A 12 -5.33 8.80 14.36
N PRO A 13 -4.07 8.41 14.05
CA PRO A 13 -3.54 8.56 12.71
C PRO A 13 -4.32 7.67 11.72
N THR A 14 -4.44 8.14 10.48
CA THR A 14 -5.24 7.46 9.42
C THR A 14 -5.00 5.95 9.33
N PRO A 15 -3.76 5.46 9.28
CA PRO A 15 -3.52 4.02 9.20
C PRO A 15 -4.03 3.25 10.43
N GLY A 16 -3.98 3.87 11.61
CA GLY A 16 -4.53 3.29 12.83
C GLY A 16 -6.06 3.18 12.77
N ALA A 17 -6.73 4.20 12.25
CA ALA A 17 -8.17 4.21 12.06
C ALA A 17 -8.61 3.15 11.03
N VAL A 18 -7.93 3.08 9.88
CA VAL A 18 -8.19 2.07 8.84
C VAL A 18 -8.01 0.65 9.39
N GLY A 19 -6.89 0.40 10.09
CA GLY A 19 -6.65 -0.90 10.72
C GLY A 19 -7.72 -1.30 11.73
N THR A 20 -8.23 -0.34 12.52
CA THR A 20 -9.32 -0.57 13.47
C THR A 20 -10.62 -0.95 12.76
N ILE A 21 -10.95 -0.26 11.65
CA ILE A 21 -12.14 -0.56 10.85
C ILE A 21 -12.04 -1.97 10.26
N ILE A 22 -10.90 -2.33 9.69
CA ILE A 22 -10.67 -3.65 9.09
C ILE A 22 -10.80 -4.77 10.14
N LYS A 23 -10.21 -4.58 11.34
CA LYS A 23 -10.39 -5.52 12.46
C LYS A 23 -11.87 -5.70 12.83
N LYS A 24 -12.60 -4.59 12.94
CA LYS A 24 -14.02 -4.60 13.28
C LYS A 24 -14.88 -5.31 12.23
N ILE A 25 -14.60 -5.09 10.96
CA ILE A 25 -15.31 -5.82 9.88
C ILE A 25 -15.03 -7.32 9.99
N ALA A 26 -13.76 -7.72 10.13
CA ALA A 26 -13.40 -9.12 10.27
C ALA A 26 -14.07 -9.81 11.49
N GLU A 27 -14.11 -9.10 12.62
CA GLU A 27 -14.74 -9.59 13.85
C GLU A 27 -16.26 -9.72 13.70
N ASN A 28 -16.93 -8.66 13.23
CA ASN A 28 -18.39 -8.60 13.15
C ASN A 28 -18.96 -9.58 12.14
N GLU A 29 -18.31 -9.71 10.99
CA GLU A 29 -18.74 -10.60 9.90
C GLU A 29 -18.16 -12.01 10.03
N ASN A 30 -17.21 -12.22 10.96
CA ASN A 30 -16.47 -13.48 11.15
C ASN A 30 -15.81 -13.97 9.84
N ILE A 31 -15.15 -13.06 9.14
CA ILE A 31 -14.48 -13.33 7.85
C ILE A 31 -13.01 -12.96 7.90
N SER A 32 -12.22 -13.52 6.99
CA SER A 32 -10.89 -13.01 6.67
C SER A 32 -11.01 -11.78 5.80
N VAL A 33 -10.20 -10.76 6.08
CA VAL A 33 -10.26 -9.46 5.37
C VAL A 33 -8.87 -9.05 4.95
N VAL A 34 -8.75 -8.55 3.73
CA VAL A 34 -7.60 -7.79 3.25
C VAL A 34 -8.07 -6.39 2.89
N GLY A 35 -7.39 -5.39 3.41
CA GLY A 35 -7.67 -3.99 3.13
C GLY A 35 -6.42 -3.27 2.66
N VAL A 36 -6.61 -2.21 1.89
CA VAL A 36 -5.52 -1.40 1.35
C VAL A 36 -5.85 0.07 1.49
N ASP A 37 -4.84 0.86 1.84
CA ASP A 37 -4.87 2.31 1.81
C ASP A 37 -3.71 2.80 0.94
N ILE A 38 -4.03 3.32 -0.25
CA ILE A 38 -3.04 3.88 -1.18
C ILE A 38 -2.93 5.38 -0.95
N GLY A 39 -1.80 5.79 -0.42
CA GLY A 39 -1.47 7.19 -0.23
C GLY A 39 -0.66 7.80 -1.37
N GLY A 40 -0.24 9.04 -1.20
CA GLY A 40 0.60 9.75 -2.16
C GLY A 40 2.06 9.26 -2.18
N ALA A 41 2.58 8.81 -1.04
CA ALA A 41 3.95 8.35 -0.88
C ALA A 41 4.04 6.85 -0.56
N THR A 42 3.07 6.31 0.16
CA THR A 42 3.07 4.96 0.70
C THR A 42 1.78 4.23 0.36
N THR A 43 1.83 2.91 0.38
CA THR A 43 0.65 2.03 0.36
C THR A 43 0.68 1.14 1.59
N ASP A 44 -0.37 1.18 2.37
CA ASP A 44 -0.58 0.32 3.52
C ASP A 44 -1.44 -0.88 3.12
N VAL A 45 -0.98 -2.08 3.46
CA VAL A 45 -1.75 -3.31 3.31
C VAL A 45 -2.04 -3.87 4.70
N PHE A 46 -3.31 -4.18 4.93
CA PHE A 46 -3.81 -4.74 6.17
C PHE A 46 -4.42 -6.11 5.90
N SER A 47 -4.20 -7.06 6.78
CA SER A 47 -4.86 -8.35 6.69
C SER A 47 -5.33 -8.84 8.06
N VAL A 48 -6.45 -9.54 8.07
CA VAL A 48 -6.95 -10.28 9.24
C VAL A 48 -7.25 -11.70 8.80
N PHE A 49 -6.44 -12.65 9.26
CA PHE A 49 -6.63 -14.07 9.02
C PHE A 49 -6.57 -14.82 10.34
N ASN A 50 -7.50 -15.74 10.57
CA ASN A 50 -7.56 -16.50 11.82
C ASN A 50 -7.51 -15.60 13.06
N LYS A 51 -8.17 -14.43 13.01
CA LYS A 51 -8.18 -13.39 14.05
C LYS A 51 -6.82 -12.71 14.28
N GLN A 52 -5.82 -12.99 13.47
CA GLN A 52 -4.52 -12.30 13.52
C GLN A 52 -4.52 -11.12 12.55
N PHE A 53 -4.12 -9.97 13.05
CA PHE A 53 -4.02 -8.75 12.29
C PHE A 53 -2.56 -8.49 11.90
N ASN A 54 -2.33 -8.25 10.63
CA ASN A 54 -1.03 -7.83 10.10
C ASN A 54 -1.18 -6.52 9.33
N ARG A 55 -0.14 -5.70 9.37
CA ARG A 55 -0.02 -4.47 8.59
C ARG A 55 1.38 -4.37 8.01
N THR A 56 1.46 -4.04 6.74
CA THR A 56 2.71 -3.72 6.04
C THR A 56 2.58 -2.33 5.43
N VAL A 57 3.65 -1.55 5.52
CA VAL A 57 3.74 -0.23 4.89
C VAL A 57 4.75 -0.32 3.77
N SER A 58 4.29 -0.19 2.54
CA SER A 58 5.14 -0.08 1.36
C SER A 58 5.54 1.37 1.18
N ALA A 59 6.69 1.75 1.71
CA ALA A 59 7.14 3.14 1.81
C ALA A 59 7.39 3.83 0.47
N ASN A 60 7.57 3.05 -0.61
CA ASN A 60 7.96 3.55 -1.94
C ASN A 60 6.87 3.38 -3.00
N TYR A 61 5.67 2.92 -2.64
CA TYR A 61 4.60 2.63 -3.60
C TYR A 61 3.38 3.52 -3.36
N GLY A 62 3.56 4.81 -3.62
CA GLY A 62 2.49 5.80 -3.56
C GLY A 62 2.18 6.42 -4.92
N MET A 63 1.02 7.06 -5.03
CA MET A 63 0.45 7.54 -6.28
C MET A 63 0.85 8.97 -6.66
N SER A 64 1.72 9.61 -5.86
CA SER A 64 2.18 10.98 -6.11
C SER A 64 3.69 11.10 -5.99
N TYR A 65 4.19 11.21 -4.77
CA TYR A 65 5.62 11.41 -4.50
C TYR A 65 6.48 10.20 -4.87
N SER A 66 5.92 8.99 -4.78
CA SER A 66 6.62 7.72 -5.04
C SER A 66 6.24 7.07 -6.37
N ILE A 67 5.50 7.77 -7.22
CA ILE A 67 4.95 7.17 -8.45
C ILE A 67 6.03 6.66 -9.41
N CYS A 68 7.17 7.33 -9.47
CA CYS A 68 8.31 6.88 -10.29
C CYS A 68 8.97 5.61 -9.73
N ASN A 69 8.90 5.36 -8.43
CA ASN A 69 9.38 4.11 -7.85
C ASN A 69 8.48 2.93 -8.25
N VAL A 70 7.16 3.18 -8.30
CA VAL A 70 6.22 2.17 -8.83
C VAL A 70 6.58 1.80 -10.26
N LEU A 71 6.85 2.79 -11.12
CA LEU A 71 7.28 2.54 -12.50
C LEU A 71 8.61 1.80 -12.56
N ALA A 72 9.60 2.20 -11.76
CA ALA A 72 10.92 1.60 -11.75
C ALA A 72 10.90 0.12 -11.33
N ASP A 73 10.14 -0.18 -10.28
CA ASP A 73 10.07 -1.54 -9.72
C ASP A 73 9.12 -2.47 -10.50
N SER A 74 8.06 -1.92 -11.10
CA SER A 74 7.15 -2.69 -11.94
C SER A 74 7.71 -2.93 -13.35
N GLY A 75 8.43 -1.97 -13.89
CA GLY A 75 8.81 -1.90 -15.29
C GLY A 75 7.69 -1.36 -16.18
N ILE A 76 8.10 -0.74 -17.30
CA ILE A 76 7.18 -0.08 -18.24
C ILE A 76 6.19 -1.05 -18.88
N ASP A 77 6.62 -2.26 -19.19
CA ASP A 77 5.79 -3.29 -19.83
C ASP A 77 4.60 -3.70 -18.93
N ASN A 78 4.85 -3.80 -17.61
CA ASN A 78 3.81 -4.13 -16.66
C ASN A 78 2.78 -3.00 -16.48
N VAL A 79 3.19 -1.75 -16.61
CA VAL A 79 2.27 -0.62 -16.61
C VAL A 79 1.49 -0.58 -17.92
N SER A 80 2.18 -0.72 -19.06
CA SER A 80 1.60 -0.65 -20.40
C SER A 80 0.54 -1.71 -20.67
N ARG A 81 0.67 -2.92 -20.09
CA ARG A 81 -0.32 -4.00 -20.25
C ARG A 81 -1.74 -3.63 -19.79
N TRP A 82 -1.87 -2.60 -18.95
CA TRP A 82 -3.16 -2.09 -18.46
C TRP A 82 -3.73 -0.98 -19.36
N LEU A 83 -2.94 -0.53 -20.35
CA LEU A 83 -3.31 0.55 -21.25
C LEU A 83 -3.70 -0.06 -22.61
N TYR A 84 -4.92 0.22 -23.06
CA TYR A 84 -5.44 -0.32 -24.33
C TYR A 84 -5.02 0.51 -25.55
N ASN A 85 -4.30 1.62 -25.33
CA ASN A 85 -3.87 2.53 -26.40
C ASN A 85 -2.38 2.33 -26.64
N ASP A 86 -1.95 2.43 -27.90
CA ASP A 86 -0.54 2.49 -28.31
C ASP A 86 0.10 3.82 -27.87
N LEU A 87 0.13 4.06 -26.56
CA LEU A 87 0.89 5.17 -26.02
C LEU A 87 2.37 4.91 -26.25
N ASN A 88 3.03 5.88 -26.87
CA ASN A 88 4.48 5.84 -26.99
C ASN A 88 5.08 5.76 -25.56
N GLU A 89 5.97 4.82 -25.35
CA GLU A 89 6.65 4.59 -24.08
C GLU A 89 7.25 5.88 -23.50
N LYS A 90 7.89 6.70 -24.36
CA LYS A 90 8.48 7.96 -23.95
C LYS A 90 7.43 8.96 -23.44
N ASP A 91 6.26 9.00 -24.07
CA ASP A 91 5.16 9.87 -23.62
C ASP A 91 4.59 9.39 -22.29
N LEU A 92 4.47 8.09 -22.11
CA LEU A 92 4.04 7.48 -20.85
C LEU A 92 5.01 7.84 -19.72
N MET A 93 6.31 7.65 -19.94
CA MET A 93 7.35 8.00 -18.97
C MET A 93 7.33 9.49 -18.60
N ASN A 94 7.16 10.37 -19.62
CA ASN A 94 7.09 11.82 -19.39
C ASN A 94 5.87 12.21 -18.56
N ARG A 95 4.70 11.62 -18.81
CA ARG A 95 3.49 11.87 -18.01
C ARG A 95 3.65 11.45 -16.56
N ILE A 96 4.26 10.29 -16.32
CA ILE A 96 4.55 9.79 -14.97
C ILE A 96 5.57 10.70 -14.26
N ALA A 97 6.65 11.10 -14.93
CA ALA A 97 7.64 12.02 -14.39
C ALA A 97 7.05 13.39 -14.05
N ASN A 98 6.15 13.91 -14.90
CA ASN A 98 5.43 15.17 -14.63
C ASN A 98 4.55 15.07 -13.38
N LYS A 99 3.92 13.92 -13.12
CA LYS A 99 3.15 13.68 -11.90
C LYS A 99 4.04 13.74 -10.66
N MET A 100 5.26 13.19 -10.70
CA MET A 100 6.22 13.29 -9.59
C MET A 100 6.62 14.74 -9.30
N ILE A 101 6.83 15.56 -10.35
CA ILE A 101 7.17 16.98 -10.20
C ILE A 101 5.98 17.78 -9.63
N ARG A 102 4.76 17.41 -9.99
CA ARG A 102 3.51 18.05 -9.55
C ARG A 102 2.59 17.05 -8.87
N PRO A 103 2.94 16.58 -7.67
CA PRO A 103 2.30 15.41 -7.04
C PRO A 103 0.82 15.64 -6.67
N THR A 104 0.39 16.88 -6.58
CA THR A 104 -1.01 17.24 -6.24
C THR A 104 -1.93 17.36 -7.46
N THR A 105 -1.41 17.16 -8.68
CA THR A 105 -2.26 17.19 -9.88
C THR A 105 -3.21 16.00 -9.90
N ILE A 106 -4.43 16.24 -10.37
CA ILE A 106 -5.43 15.20 -10.63
C ILE A 106 -5.54 14.96 -12.14
N PRO A 107 -5.91 13.75 -12.57
CA PRO A 107 -6.12 13.45 -13.99
C PRO A 107 -7.13 14.44 -14.62
N GLN A 108 -6.76 15.03 -15.75
CA GLN A 108 -7.61 15.96 -16.48
C GLN A 108 -8.27 15.32 -17.69
N THR A 109 -7.72 14.20 -18.15
CA THR A 109 -8.22 13.44 -19.29
C THR A 109 -8.48 12.00 -18.91
N LEU A 110 -9.28 11.30 -19.72
CA LEU A 110 -9.50 9.87 -19.53
C LEU A 110 -8.19 9.06 -19.65
N ASP A 111 -7.28 9.48 -20.51
CA ASP A 111 -6.00 8.80 -20.68
C ASP A 111 -5.09 9.00 -19.45
N ASP A 112 -5.07 10.21 -18.86
CA ASP A 112 -4.34 10.43 -17.61
C ASP A 112 -4.91 9.56 -16.47
N LEU A 113 -6.24 9.44 -16.40
CA LEU A 113 -6.90 8.58 -15.41
C LEU A 113 -6.53 7.10 -15.61
N LYS A 114 -6.51 6.63 -16.86
CA LYS A 114 -6.10 5.24 -17.17
C LYS A 114 -4.65 4.97 -16.77
N ILE A 115 -3.74 5.93 -17.01
CA ILE A 115 -2.34 5.83 -16.60
C ILE A 115 -2.24 5.74 -15.07
N GLU A 116 -2.95 6.60 -14.34
CA GLU A 116 -2.96 6.54 -12.88
C GLU A 116 -3.56 5.23 -12.36
N GLN A 117 -4.62 4.72 -12.99
CA GLN A 117 -5.18 3.41 -12.65
C GLN A 117 -4.20 2.25 -12.93
N ALA A 118 -3.45 2.31 -14.04
CA ALA A 118 -2.43 1.32 -14.34
C ALA A 118 -1.33 1.29 -13.28
N LEU A 119 -0.85 2.46 -12.88
CA LEU A 119 0.14 2.60 -11.83
C LEU A 119 -0.39 2.16 -10.46
N ALA A 120 -1.65 2.48 -10.14
CA ALA A 120 -2.28 2.03 -8.90
C ALA A 120 -2.35 0.49 -8.82
N ARG A 121 -2.68 -0.18 -9.94
CA ARG A 121 -2.67 -1.64 -10.01
C ARG A 121 -1.29 -2.24 -9.77
N GLU A 122 -0.25 -1.62 -10.34
CA GLU A 122 1.12 -2.07 -10.11
C GLU A 122 1.60 -1.76 -8.67
N ALA A 123 1.26 -0.60 -8.12
CA ALA A 123 1.55 -0.28 -6.71
C ALA A 123 0.90 -1.29 -5.77
N LEU A 124 -0.36 -1.66 -6.02
CA LEU A 124 -1.06 -2.70 -5.27
C LEU A 124 -0.38 -4.05 -5.41
N ARG A 125 -0.07 -4.48 -6.64
CA ARG A 125 0.62 -5.76 -6.90
C ARG A 125 1.93 -5.87 -6.14
N LEU A 126 2.77 -4.84 -6.20
CA LEU A 126 4.05 -4.79 -5.50
C LEU A 126 3.86 -4.79 -3.97
N SER A 127 2.91 -4.01 -3.48
CA SER A 127 2.59 -3.96 -2.05
C SER A 127 2.05 -5.29 -1.52
N PHE A 128 1.23 -5.99 -2.29
CA PHE A 128 0.75 -7.33 -1.92
C PHE A 128 1.88 -8.37 -1.90
N ILE A 129 2.83 -8.30 -2.84
CA ILE A 129 4.01 -9.17 -2.83
C ILE A 129 4.79 -8.94 -1.54
N GLN A 130 5.08 -7.69 -1.19
CA GLN A 130 5.78 -7.35 0.06
C GLN A 130 5.01 -7.83 1.30
N HIS A 131 3.69 -7.64 1.32
CA HIS A 131 2.85 -8.06 2.43
C HIS A 131 2.86 -9.59 2.59
N LYS A 132 2.78 -10.33 1.48
CA LYS A 132 2.85 -11.78 1.46
C LYS A 132 4.22 -12.29 1.94
N GLU A 133 5.30 -11.73 1.42
CA GLU A 133 6.66 -12.08 1.84
C GLU A 133 6.87 -11.82 3.32
N PHE A 134 6.41 -10.69 3.82
CA PHE A 134 6.41 -10.36 5.23
C PHE A 134 5.62 -11.40 6.03
N ALA A 135 4.40 -11.71 5.66
CA ALA A 135 3.54 -12.67 6.33
C ALA A 135 4.14 -14.10 6.36
N VAL A 136 4.85 -14.51 5.31
CA VAL A 136 5.50 -15.83 5.20
C VAL A 136 6.85 -15.86 5.94
N SER A 137 7.67 -14.81 5.81
CA SER A 137 9.04 -14.79 6.39
C SER A 137 9.07 -14.78 7.90
N LEU A 138 8.02 -14.31 8.54
CA LEU A 138 7.91 -14.28 10.00
C LEU A 138 7.43 -15.60 10.61
N LYS A 139 7.12 -16.61 9.85
CA LYS A 139 6.66 -17.92 10.34
C LYS A 139 7.74 -18.55 11.22
N GLY A 140 7.59 -18.40 12.54
CA GLY A 140 8.44 -19.04 13.55
C GLY A 140 9.59 -18.21 14.11
N ILE A 141 9.76 -16.94 13.77
CA ILE A 141 10.82 -16.09 14.30
C ILE A 141 10.22 -14.91 15.07
N GLN A 142 10.17 -15.00 16.39
CA GLN A 142 10.04 -13.81 17.23
C GLN A 142 11.36 -13.03 17.19
N LYS A 143 11.49 -12.08 16.28
CA LYS A 143 12.62 -11.17 16.29
C LYS A 143 12.39 -10.10 17.37
N LYS A 144 13.23 -10.08 18.41
CA LYS A 144 13.29 -8.94 19.33
C LYS A 144 13.64 -7.70 18.51
N ARG A 145 12.79 -6.66 18.57
CA ARG A 145 13.04 -5.37 17.94
C ARG A 145 14.38 -4.81 18.44
N THR A 146 15.24 -4.47 17.50
CA THR A 146 16.44 -3.65 17.74
C THR A 146 16.12 -2.19 17.44
N ILE A 147 16.96 -1.26 17.91
CA ILE A 147 16.76 0.18 17.67
C ILE A 147 16.73 0.51 16.17
N SER A 148 17.46 -0.24 15.34
CA SER A 148 17.43 -0.10 13.89
C SER A 148 16.09 -0.52 13.27
N ASP A 149 15.37 -1.46 13.87
CA ASP A 149 14.06 -1.90 13.40
C ASP A 149 12.95 -0.84 13.66
N THR A 150 13.25 0.17 14.48
CA THR A 150 12.31 1.27 14.77
C THR A 150 12.11 2.17 13.54
N PHE A 151 13.06 2.19 12.62
CA PHE A 151 12.98 2.93 11.36
C PHE A 151 12.45 2.07 10.21
N ASP A 152 12.44 0.76 10.34
CA ASP A 152 11.84 -0.15 9.36
C ASP A 152 10.35 -0.33 9.69
N GLN A 153 9.51 0.50 9.10
CA GLN A 153 8.05 0.49 9.30
C GLN A 153 7.37 -0.77 8.74
N THR A 154 8.12 -1.65 8.08
CA THR A 154 7.60 -2.89 7.51
C THR A 154 7.42 -4.01 8.52
N MET A 155 8.02 -3.88 9.72
CA MET A 155 8.06 -4.93 10.72
C MET A 155 7.13 -4.64 11.90
N SER A 156 5.90 -5.14 11.87
CA SER A 156 5.12 -5.31 13.09
C SER A 156 5.42 -6.68 13.69
N GLY A 157 5.92 -6.73 14.93
CA GLY A 157 6.38 -7.97 15.57
C GLY A 157 5.28 -8.92 16.04
N GLU A 158 4.20 -9.08 15.30
CA GLU A 158 3.09 -9.99 15.60
C GLU A 158 3.04 -11.15 14.60
N THR A 159 2.62 -12.28 15.10
CA THR A 159 2.69 -13.62 14.55
C THR A 159 1.96 -13.79 13.21
N LEU A 160 2.54 -14.58 12.41
CA LEU A 160 2.23 -14.96 11.02
C LEU A 160 1.02 -15.78 10.79
N VAL A 161 0.38 -15.45 9.69
CA VAL A 161 -0.58 -16.29 9.01
C VAL A 161 0.00 -16.73 7.67
N ASP A 162 -0.14 -18.00 7.35
CA ASP A 162 0.24 -18.54 6.06
C ASP A 162 -0.75 -18.03 5.00
N MET A 163 -0.35 -17.00 4.28
CA MET A 163 -1.16 -16.46 3.18
C MET A 163 -1.18 -17.39 1.95
N MET A 164 -0.43 -18.51 1.99
CA MET A 164 -0.48 -19.52 0.93
C MET A 164 -1.79 -20.33 0.92
N GLU A 165 -2.54 -20.31 2.03
CA GLU A 165 -3.89 -20.92 2.08
C GLU A 165 -4.97 -20.06 1.40
N LEU A 166 -4.63 -18.83 1.03
CA LEU A 166 -5.50 -17.98 0.23
C LEU A 166 -5.27 -18.27 -1.25
N ASN A 167 -6.23 -18.90 -1.87
CA ASN A 167 -6.36 -18.92 -3.33
C ASN A 167 -6.73 -17.51 -3.82
N LEU A 168 -5.73 -16.63 -3.86
CA LEU A 168 -5.81 -15.33 -4.54
C LEU A 168 -5.27 -15.46 -5.96
#